data_1bc40f65a68cb6b19a2fab47b959b130
#
_entry.id   1bc40f65a68cb6b19a2fab47b959b130
#
_cell.length_a   1.000
_cell.length_b   1.000
_cell.length_c   1.000
_cell.angle_alpha   90.00
_cell.angle_beta   90.00
_cell.angle_gamma   90.00
#
_symmetry.space_group_name_H-M   'P 1'
#
loop_
_entity.id
_entity.type
_entity.pdbx_description
1 polymer ?
#
loop_
_entity_poly.entity_id
_entity_poly.type
_entity_poly.pdbx_seq_one_letter_code
_entity_poly.pdbx_strand_id
1 'polypeptide(L)'
;MSAGYDAQLQNSTGREVRQYTDLDLYKSVENVTGGGALSLTTAVSLISTTGVEAYTLADGTLEGQIKIISMKVDGGNATVTPANYINGTSILFNNVNDTIVLMYQTTGWVQLARQNATVQG
;
A
#
# COMPACT_ATOMS: atom_id res chain seq x y z
N MET A 1 5.64 -16.49 -35.17
CA MET A 1 6.05 -16.47 -35.28
C MET A 1 6.44 -16.29 -34.95
N SER A 2 6.14 -16.12 -34.52
CA SER A 2 6.48 -15.93 -34.35
C SER A 2 6.77 -15.83 -33.85
N ALA A 3 6.51 -15.70 -33.70
CA ALA A 3 6.87 -15.60 -33.43
C ALA A 3 7.18 -15.39 -32.98
N GLY A 4 6.98 -15.49 -32.78
CA GLY A 4 7.35 -15.25 -32.68
C GLY A 4 7.40 -15.02 -32.12
N TYR A 5 7.27 -15.00 -32.30
CA TYR A 5 7.43 -14.92 -32.14
C TYR A 5 7.18 -14.68 -31.63
N ASP A 6 6.85 -14.47 -31.51
CA ASP A 6 6.63 -14.47 -31.42
C ASP A 6 6.54 -14.45 -30.85
N ALA A 7 6.56 -14.39 -30.68
CA ALA A 7 6.54 -14.44 -30.53
C ALA A 7 6.62 -14.40 -29.99
N GLN A 8 6.54 -14.54 -29.91
CA GLN A 8 6.75 -14.48 -29.66
C GLN A 8 6.82 -14.08 -29.16
N LEU A 9 6.45 -13.97 -29.33
CA LEU A 9 6.55 -13.57 -29.09
C LEU A 9 6.23 -13.88 -28.49
N GLN A 10 5.97 -13.98 -28.36
CA GLN A 10 5.76 -14.25 -28.23
C GLN A 10 5.64 -14.55 -27.53
N ASN A 11 5.57 -14.78 -27.64
CA ASN A 11 5.65 -15.04 -27.40
C ASN A 11 5.71 -15.03 -26.98
N SER A 12 5.54 -14.97 -27.11
CA SER A 12 5.71 -14.75 -27.04
C SER A 12 5.36 -14.55 -26.93
N THR A 13 5.41 -14.41 -26.82
CA THR A 13 4.88 -13.94 -26.98
C THR A 13 4.05 -13.29 -26.35
N GLY A 14 4.04 -12.55 -26.41
CA GLY A 14 2.97 -11.68 -26.05
C GLY A 14 2.74 -11.53 -24.58
N ARG A 15 3.12 -12.42 -23.90
CA ARG A 15 2.97 -12.47 -22.46
C ARG A 15 3.82 -11.46 -21.74
N GLU A 16 4.89 -11.11 -22.31
CA GLU A 16 5.81 -10.18 -21.69
C GLU A 16 5.18 -8.82 -21.49
N VAL A 17 4.25 -8.47 -22.32
CA VAL A 17 3.58 -7.18 -22.21
C VAL A 17 2.84 -7.03 -20.89
N ARG A 18 2.37 -8.13 -20.35
CA ARG A 18 1.62 -8.07 -19.12
C ARG A 18 2.42 -7.62 -17.93
N GLN A 19 3.72 -7.66 -18.00
CA GLN A 19 4.53 -7.21 -16.89
C GLN A 19 4.31 -5.75 -16.58
N TYR A 20 3.93 -4.97 -17.55
CA TYR A 20 3.66 -3.55 -17.32
C TYR A 20 2.37 -3.34 -16.58
N THR A 21 1.43 -4.26 -16.72
CA THR A 21 0.17 -4.12 -16.00
C THR A 21 0.31 -4.42 -14.51
N ASP A 22 1.42 -5.03 -14.09
CA ASP A 22 1.66 -5.27 -12.68
C ASP A 22 1.88 -3.98 -11.91
N LEU A 23 2.12 -2.88 -12.61
CA LEU A 23 2.27 -1.57 -12.00
C LEU A 23 0.95 -0.85 -11.84
N ASP A 24 -0.16 -1.44 -12.27
CA ASP A 24 -1.47 -0.83 -12.15
C ASP A 24 -1.97 -0.91 -10.72
N LEU A 25 -1.50 0.00 -9.88
CA LEU A 25 -1.83 -0.01 -8.45
C LEU A 25 -3.31 0.17 -8.20
N TYR A 26 -4.01 0.91 -9.07
CA TYR A 26 -5.45 1.13 -8.90
C TYR A 26 -6.26 -0.17 -8.98
N LYS A 27 -5.68 -1.24 -9.49
CA LYS A 27 -6.33 -2.55 -9.52
C LYS A 27 -6.09 -3.37 -8.27
N SER A 28 -5.29 -2.84 -7.35
CA SER A 28 -4.90 -3.54 -6.13
C SER A 28 -5.28 -2.68 -4.93
N VAL A 29 -6.59 -2.53 -4.72
CA VAL A 29 -7.14 -1.64 -3.69
C VAL A 29 -8.05 -2.43 -2.77
N GLU A 30 -7.90 -2.22 -1.48
CA GLU A 30 -8.88 -2.66 -0.48
C GLU A 30 -9.51 -1.47 0.21
N ASN A 31 -10.72 -1.66 0.72
CA ASN A 31 -11.37 -0.69 1.59
C ASN A 31 -11.49 -1.34 2.96
N VAL A 32 -10.97 -0.68 4.00
CA VAL A 32 -10.98 -1.21 5.36
C VAL A 32 -11.71 -0.22 6.25
N THR A 33 -12.83 -0.65 6.82
CA THR A 33 -13.66 0.18 7.68
C THR A 33 -13.59 -0.34 9.11
N GLY A 34 -13.45 0.58 10.07
CA GLY A 34 -13.60 0.24 11.48
C GLY A 34 -12.36 -0.35 12.12
N GLY A 35 -11.19 -0.13 11.56
CA GLY A 35 -9.95 -0.64 12.13
C GLY A 35 -9.58 -2.02 11.64
N GLY A 36 -8.46 -2.54 12.09
CA GLY A 36 -8.02 -3.88 11.79
C GLY A 36 -6.71 -3.95 11.00
N ALA A 37 -6.39 -5.14 10.51
CA ALA A 37 -5.15 -5.37 9.78
C ALA A 37 -5.30 -4.98 8.31
N LEU A 38 -4.33 -4.22 7.81
CA LEU A 38 -4.26 -3.90 6.39
C LEU A 38 -3.62 -5.06 5.63
N SER A 39 -4.11 -5.31 4.43
CA SER A 39 -3.66 -6.45 3.63
C SER A 39 -2.25 -6.22 3.08
N LEU A 40 -1.47 -7.28 3.01
CA LEU A 40 -0.18 -7.26 2.32
C LEU A 40 -0.30 -7.64 0.85
N THR A 41 -1.49 -8.08 0.42
CA THR A 41 -1.70 -8.49 -0.98
C THR A 41 -2.30 -7.38 -1.83
N THR A 42 -2.66 -6.25 -1.22
CA THR A 42 -3.09 -5.06 -1.96
C THR A 42 -2.04 -3.97 -1.84
N ALA A 43 -1.84 -3.22 -2.91
CA ALA A 43 -0.90 -2.10 -2.89
C ALA A 43 -1.50 -0.89 -2.18
N VAL A 44 -2.81 -0.72 -2.23
CA VAL A 44 -3.49 0.45 -1.69
C VAL A 44 -4.53 0.01 -0.67
N SER A 45 -4.52 0.66 0.50
CA SER A 45 -5.57 0.52 1.50
C SER A 45 -6.24 1.87 1.68
N LEU A 46 -7.54 1.92 1.41
CA LEU A 46 -8.37 3.09 1.69
C LEU A 46 -9.06 2.83 3.02
N ILE A 47 -8.76 3.66 4.02
CA ILE A 47 -9.29 3.46 5.37
C ILE A 47 -10.47 4.40 5.61
N SER A 48 -11.48 3.87 6.28
CA SER A 48 -12.70 4.61 6.64
C SER A 48 -12.97 4.38 8.11
N THR A 49 -13.05 5.45 8.87
CA THR A 49 -13.31 5.34 10.32
C THR A 49 -14.75 5.70 10.65
N THR A 50 -15.29 5.03 11.68
CA THR A 50 -16.58 5.35 12.27
C THR A 50 -16.42 5.93 13.67
N GLY A 51 -15.20 6.01 14.15
CA GLY A 51 -14.79 6.56 15.43
C GLY A 51 -13.27 6.56 15.45
N VAL A 52 -12.68 6.74 16.63
CA VAL A 52 -11.22 6.61 16.78
C VAL A 52 -10.87 5.13 16.67
N GLU A 53 -10.04 4.79 15.68
CA GLU A 53 -9.76 3.40 15.37
C GLU A 53 -8.27 3.17 15.08
N ALA A 54 -7.85 1.91 15.29
CA ALA A 54 -6.48 1.50 15.10
C ALA A 54 -6.37 0.46 13.97
N TYR A 55 -5.34 0.62 13.17
CA TYR A 55 -5.03 -0.30 12.07
C TYR A 55 -3.61 -0.81 12.27
N THR A 56 -3.33 -1.99 11.76
CA THR A 56 -1.99 -2.57 11.79
C THR A 56 -1.51 -2.89 10.38
N LEU A 57 -0.20 -2.91 10.21
CA LEU A 57 0.43 -3.31 8.96
C LEU A 57 1.59 -4.23 9.31
N ALA A 58 1.47 -5.50 8.95
CA ALA A 58 2.54 -6.47 9.19
C ALA A 58 3.77 -6.14 8.32
N ASP A 59 4.88 -6.79 8.60
CA ASP A 59 6.06 -6.67 7.76
C ASP A 59 5.74 -7.10 6.33
N GLY A 60 6.39 -6.47 5.37
CA GLY A 60 6.25 -6.83 3.98
C GLY A 60 6.81 -8.22 3.69
N THR A 61 6.49 -8.74 2.50
CA THR A 61 6.94 -10.07 2.10
C THR A 61 8.15 -10.02 1.18
N LEU A 62 8.36 -8.90 0.51
CA LEU A 62 9.48 -8.72 -0.43
C LEU A 62 10.02 -7.30 -0.31
N GLU A 63 11.32 -7.16 -0.42
CA GLU A 63 11.93 -5.84 -0.50
C GLU A 63 11.44 -5.10 -1.73
N GLY A 64 11.18 -3.82 -1.56
CA GLY A 64 10.63 -2.99 -2.63
C GLY A 64 9.11 -2.99 -2.71
N GLN A 65 8.44 -3.78 -1.89
CA GLN A 65 6.98 -3.80 -1.84
C GLN A 65 6.45 -2.43 -1.46
N ILE A 66 5.46 -1.95 -2.21
CA ILE A 66 4.86 -0.64 -1.98
C ILE A 66 3.54 -0.80 -1.27
N LYS A 67 3.27 0.09 -0.30
CA LYS A 67 1.99 0.17 0.37
C LYS A 67 1.57 1.62 0.46
N ILE A 68 0.41 1.93 -0.10
CA ILE A 68 -0.18 3.26 -0.07
C ILE A 68 -1.39 3.20 0.83
N ILE A 69 -1.47 4.09 1.82
CA ILE A 69 -2.59 4.14 2.75
C ILE A 69 -3.17 5.55 2.69
N SER A 70 -4.46 5.65 2.47
CA SER A 70 -5.14 6.94 2.35
C SER A 70 -6.45 6.90 3.11
N MET A 71 -6.76 7.98 3.82
CA MET A 71 -8.03 8.10 4.55
C MET A 71 -9.13 8.53 3.60
N LYS A 72 -10.12 7.66 3.45
CA LYS A 72 -11.26 7.89 2.57
C LYS A 72 -12.44 8.53 3.30
N VAL A 73 -12.70 8.09 4.52
CA VAL A 73 -13.77 8.60 5.35
C VAL A 73 -13.23 8.88 6.75
N ASP A 74 -13.51 10.06 7.25
CA ASP A 74 -13.05 10.50 8.57
C ASP A 74 -14.24 10.56 9.53
N GLY A 75 -14.48 9.45 10.23
CA GLY A 75 -15.44 9.41 11.35
C GLY A 75 -14.74 9.54 12.69
N GLY A 76 -13.44 9.71 12.70
CA GLY A 76 -12.58 9.83 13.87
C GLY A 76 -11.14 9.54 13.44
N ASN A 77 -10.20 9.84 14.32
CA ASN A 77 -8.78 9.64 14.00
C ASN A 77 -8.46 8.17 13.78
N ALA A 78 -7.60 7.89 12.81
CA ALA A 78 -7.06 6.56 12.56
C ALA A 78 -5.58 6.55 12.87
N THR A 79 -5.13 5.53 13.58
CA THR A 79 -3.70 5.32 13.83
C THR A 79 -3.30 4.01 13.17
N VAL A 80 -2.34 4.08 12.26
CA VAL A 80 -1.77 2.88 11.61
C VAL A 80 -0.42 2.60 12.24
N THR A 81 -0.26 1.38 12.77
CA THR A 81 1.00 0.96 13.42
C THR A 81 1.62 -0.17 12.61
N PRO A 82 2.65 0.14 11.80
CA PRO A 82 3.42 -0.92 11.14
C PRO A 82 4.20 -1.73 12.17
N ALA A 83 4.38 -3.02 11.90
CA ALA A 83 5.13 -3.90 12.80
C ALA A 83 6.55 -3.38 12.99
N ASN A 84 7.17 -2.90 11.91
CA ASN A 84 8.49 -2.27 11.96
C ASN A 84 8.43 -1.02 11.06
N TYR A 85 8.40 0.13 11.68
CA TYR A 85 8.32 1.40 10.97
C TYR A 85 9.63 2.17 11.21
N ILE A 86 10.37 2.41 10.14
CA ILE A 86 11.71 3.00 10.23
C ILE A 86 11.64 4.46 10.66
N ASN A 87 10.61 5.18 10.22
CA ASN A 87 10.51 6.62 10.45
C ASN A 87 9.85 7.01 11.77
N GLY A 88 9.34 6.03 12.53
CA GLY A 88 8.68 6.31 13.78
C GLY A 88 8.02 5.09 14.36
N THR A 89 6.95 5.27 15.12
CA THR A 89 6.18 4.19 15.74
C THR A 89 4.87 3.95 15.01
N SER A 90 4.18 5.01 14.66
CA SER A 90 2.86 4.93 14.04
C SER A 90 2.59 6.14 13.17
N ILE A 91 1.48 6.08 12.45
CA ILE A 91 1.07 7.13 11.52
C ILE A 91 -0.36 7.52 11.85
N LEU A 92 -0.59 8.80 12.11
CA LEU A 92 -1.90 9.36 12.43
C LEU A 92 -2.55 9.94 11.18
N PHE A 93 -3.79 9.54 10.93
CA PHE A 93 -4.65 10.08 9.89
C PHE A 93 -5.84 10.74 10.57
N ASN A 94 -6.03 12.04 10.36
CA ASN A 94 -7.12 12.76 11.00
C ASN A 94 -7.97 13.59 10.05
N ASN A 95 -7.73 13.49 8.76
CA ASN A 95 -8.53 14.16 7.74
C ASN A 95 -8.65 13.29 6.49
N VAL A 96 -9.77 13.43 5.79
CA VAL A 96 -9.93 12.81 4.48
C VAL A 96 -8.78 13.24 3.58
N ASN A 97 -8.25 12.29 2.82
CA ASN A 97 -7.13 12.43 1.89
C ASN A 97 -5.75 12.44 2.55
N ASP A 98 -5.65 12.37 3.87
CA ASP A 98 -4.35 12.09 4.49
C ASP A 98 -3.80 10.79 3.91
N THR A 99 -2.54 10.81 3.46
CA THR A 99 -1.98 9.70 2.69
C THR A 99 -0.52 9.49 3.04
N ILE A 100 -0.08 8.25 3.02
CA ILE A 100 1.33 7.89 3.13
C ILE A 100 1.68 6.83 2.10
N VAL A 101 2.89 6.90 1.57
CA VAL A 101 3.45 5.90 0.66
C VAL A 101 4.65 5.28 1.35
N LEU A 102 4.61 3.96 1.51
CA LEU A 102 5.64 3.19 2.21
C LEU A 102 6.26 2.18 1.27
N MET A 103 7.54 1.90 1.48
CA MET A 103 8.25 0.83 0.78
C MET A 103 8.88 -0.09 1.82
N TYR A 104 8.74 -1.40 1.64
CA TYR A 104 9.32 -2.36 2.55
C TYR A 104 10.78 -2.63 2.19
N GLN A 105 11.61 -2.60 3.21
CA GLN A 105 13.00 -3.06 3.15
C GLN A 105 13.16 -4.15 4.19
N THR A 106 14.33 -4.77 4.23
CA THR A 106 14.59 -5.88 5.15
C THR A 106 14.31 -5.52 6.61
N THR A 107 14.52 -4.27 6.99
CA THR A 107 14.41 -3.83 8.38
C THR A 107 13.06 -3.23 8.73
N GLY A 108 12.19 -3.02 7.74
CA GLY A 108 10.88 -2.45 8.00
C GLY A 108 10.37 -1.55 6.89
N TRP A 109 9.27 -0.87 7.17
CA TRP A 109 8.63 0.05 6.24
C TRP A 109 9.31 1.41 6.30
N VAL A 110 9.67 1.92 5.12
CA VAL A 110 10.31 3.23 4.97
C VAL A 110 9.33 4.18 4.28
N GLN A 111 9.21 5.38 4.81
CA GLN A 111 8.35 6.40 4.21
C GLN A 111 8.99 6.94 2.94
N LEU A 112 8.27 6.89 1.82
CA LEU A 112 8.68 7.53 0.57
C LEU A 112 8.05 8.89 0.39
N ALA A 113 6.78 9.04 0.78
CA ALA A 113 6.05 10.28 0.64
C ALA A 113 4.91 10.33 1.63
N ARG A 114 4.46 11.53 1.95
CA ARG A 114 3.38 11.73 2.92
C ARG A 114 2.65 13.02 2.59
N GLN A 115 1.32 12.97 2.72
CA GLN A 115 0.48 14.17 2.61
C GLN A 115 -0.38 14.27 3.86
N ASN A 116 -0.08 15.24 4.71
CA ASN A 116 -0.83 15.61 5.93
C ASN A 116 -0.96 14.51 6.99
N ALA A 117 -0.68 13.26 6.69
CA ALA A 117 -0.60 12.23 7.74
C ALA A 117 0.57 12.58 8.66
N THR A 118 0.47 12.25 9.93
CA THR A 118 1.48 12.63 10.94
C THR A 118 2.22 11.38 11.41
N VAL A 119 3.55 11.43 11.31
CA VAL A 119 4.39 10.37 11.86
C VAL A 119 4.53 10.60 13.37
N GLN A 120 4.29 9.55 14.15
CA GLN A 120 4.36 9.59 15.61
C GLN A 120 5.50 8.72 16.11
N GLY A 121 6.06 9.09 17.22
CA GLY A 121 7.14 8.39 17.84
C GLY A 121 8.47 8.92 17.47
#